data_38178a355fd604eeb8d8d4b053e31704
#
_entry.id   38178a355fd604eeb8d8d4b053e31704
#
_cell.length_a   1.000
_cell.length_b   1.000
_cell.length_c   1.000
_cell.angle_alpha   90.00
_cell.angle_beta   90.00
_cell.angle_gamma   90.00
#
_symmetry.space_group_name_H-M   'P 1'
#
loop_
_entity.id
_entity.type
_entity.pdbx_description
1 polymer ?
#
loop_
_entity_poly.entity_id
_entity_poly.type
_entity_poly.pdbx_seq_one_letter_code
_entity_poly.pdbx_strand_id
1 'polypeptide(L)'
;MKIYKSKVMGFCYGVREAMKIAEKAAVSGKKTVTLGPIIHNPQVVKKLADRGVAAVKSVDEITNEAVIIRSHGIGPSCYNDLKCKNSVLLDATCPFVKRNQKIVKDLAAEGKTIVLIGEKKHPEMLSVAEWAGEHPVIVETMKDVDLLPPMKEAHIVIQTTFFLALAERLIEAISHKAESLIVHKTICNATAERQRAAAELAKNVDVMIVIGGRNSANTGRLVEVCQAEGAVTHHIETAEELDLKWFHSHDKVGITAGASTPDWIIEEVVFIMEDMNEMLEQEEMNLDVHKGSVVDGTVVDLSDDKAWISFGYKTEAVLPIHEYSYPEPASLKDVLQVGDTLRVQVVSGIKEDSTIFVSKIKVDRLADWDVAQEAF
;
A
#
# COMPACT_ATOMS: atom_id res chain seq x y z
N MET A 1 6.81 -18.81 6.06
CA MET A 1 7.19 -17.40 5.73
C MET A 1 7.56 -16.61 6.98
N LYS A 2 8.29 -15.47 6.84
CA LYS A 2 8.65 -14.60 7.97
C LYS A 2 7.97 -13.26 7.84
N ILE A 3 7.18 -12.87 8.84
CA ILE A 3 6.38 -11.64 8.82
C ILE A 3 7.14 -10.51 9.55
N TYR A 4 7.29 -9.37 8.88
CA TYR A 4 7.95 -8.16 9.40
C TYR A 4 6.96 -7.01 9.39
N LYS A 5 6.84 -6.30 10.52
CA LYS A 5 5.96 -5.12 10.65
C LYS A 5 6.76 -3.84 10.50
N SER A 6 6.23 -2.88 9.74
CA SER A 6 6.82 -1.54 9.67
C SER A 6 6.85 -0.88 11.04
N LYS A 7 7.94 -0.18 11.36
CA LYS A 7 8.13 0.53 12.64
C LYS A 7 7.08 1.62 12.88
N VAL A 8 6.53 2.18 11.78
CA VAL A 8 5.53 3.26 11.83
C VAL A 8 4.39 2.92 10.88
N MET A 9 3.24 2.55 11.43
CA MET A 9 2.02 2.22 10.66
C MET A 9 0.76 2.52 11.47
N GLY A 10 -0.42 2.43 10.84
CA GLY A 10 -1.71 2.64 11.49
C GLY A 10 -2.02 4.11 11.79
N PHE A 11 -3.02 4.38 12.62
CA PHE A 11 -3.53 5.70 12.90
C PHE A 11 -2.44 6.72 13.25
N CYS A 12 -2.39 7.82 12.49
CA CYS A 12 -1.57 8.97 12.88
C CYS A 12 -2.19 9.75 14.02
N TYR A 13 -1.44 10.72 14.59
CA TYR A 13 -1.93 11.58 15.67
C TYR A 13 -3.24 12.30 15.31
N GLY A 14 -3.32 12.94 14.13
CA GLY A 14 -4.51 13.68 13.71
C GLY A 14 -5.75 12.80 13.55
N VAL A 15 -5.58 11.59 13.02
CA VAL A 15 -6.66 10.60 12.91
C VAL A 15 -7.10 10.12 14.29
N ARG A 16 -6.17 9.82 15.20
CA ARG A 16 -6.53 9.41 16.58
C ARG A 16 -7.35 10.46 17.30
N GLU A 17 -6.99 11.74 17.18
CA GLU A 17 -7.76 12.82 17.79
C GLU A 17 -9.15 12.96 17.15
N ALA A 18 -9.26 12.84 15.83
CA ALA A 18 -10.55 12.87 15.14
C ALA A 18 -11.45 11.71 15.60
N MET A 19 -10.90 10.51 15.72
CA MET A 19 -11.62 9.33 16.19
C MET A 19 -12.09 9.47 17.64
N LYS A 20 -11.26 10.02 18.54
CA LYS A 20 -11.67 10.30 19.93
C LYS A 20 -12.88 11.24 20.00
N ILE A 21 -12.93 12.26 19.13
CA ILE A 21 -14.07 13.18 19.06
C ILE A 21 -15.32 12.43 18.58
N ALA A 22 -15.20 11.61 17.51
CA ALA A 22 -16.32 10.86 16.96
C ALA A 22 -16.85 9.81 17.94
N GLU A 23 -15.97 9.09 18.62
CA GLU A 23 -16.35 8.08 19.63
C GLU A 23 -17.05 8.71 20.83
N LYS A 24 -16.57 9.86 21.32
CA LYS A 24 -17.25 10.62 22.39
C LYS A 24 -18.64 11.10 21.94
N ALA A 25 -18.76 11.55 20.69
CA ALA A 25 -20.04 11.95 20.12
C ALA A 25 -21.02 10.78 20.02
N ALA A 26 -20.55 9.61 19.57
CA ALA A 26 -21.34 8.38 19.47
C ALA A 26 -21.93 7.93 20.83
N VAL A 27 -21.18 8.12 21.90
CA VAL A 27 -21.63 7.75 23.27
C VAL A 27 -22.54 8.82 23.90
N SER A 28 -22.52 10.06 23.41
CA SER A 28 -23.26 11.18 24.01
C SER A 28 -24.79 11.09 23.89
N GLY A 29 -25.31 10.19 23.06
CA GLY A 29 -26.73 10.05 22.77
C GLY A 29 -27.33 11.20 21.94
N LYS A 30 -26.54 12.19 21.55
CA LYS A 30 -26.97 13.29 20.68
C LYS A 30 -26.88 12.85 19.22
N LYS A 31 -27.90 13.16 18.43
CA LYS A 31 -27.87 12.94 16.98
C LYS A 31 -26.68 13.70 16.41
N THR A 32 -25.71 12.99 15.87
CA THR A 32 -24.46 13.55 15.39
C THR A 32 -24.17 13.05 13.98
N VAL A 33 -23.68 13.93 13.13
CA VAL A 33 -23.27 13.60 11.76
C VAL A 33 -21.86 14.09 11.48
N THR A 34 -21.19 13.48 10.49
CA THR A 34 -19.94 14.01 9.95
C THR A 34 -20.18 14.61 8.57
N LEU A 35 -19.60 15.73 8.25
CA LEU A 35 -19.69 16.31 6.91
C LEU A 35 -18.63 15.66 6.01
N GLY A 36 -19.07 14.69 5.22
CA GLY A 36 -18.22 13.72 4.54
C GLY A 36 -17.60 12.67 5.48
N PRO A 37 -16.89 11.68 4.98
CA PRO A 37 -16.24 10.67 5.82
C PRO A 37 -15.20 11.33 6.74
N ILE A 38 -15.21 10.95 8.02
CA ILE A 38 -14.31 11.53 9.02
C ILE A 38 -12.83 11.31 8.68
N ILE A 39 -12.54 10.15 8.10
CA ILE A 39 -11.25 9.71 7.56
C ILE A 39 -11.48 8.84 6.32
N HIS A 40 -10.44 8.65 5.52
CA HIS A 40 -10.49 7.78 4.35
C HIS A 40 -10.28 6.29 4.72
N ASN A 41 -11.28 5.72 5.40
CA ASN A 41 -11.35 4.29 5.70
C ASN A 41 -12.82 3.86 5.78
N PRO A 42 -13.32 3.06 4.81
CA PRO A 42 -14.74 2.67 4.74
C PRO A 42 -15.20 1.86 5.95
N GLN A 43 -14.36 0.99 6.49
CA GLN A 43 -14.68 0.13 7.64
C GLN A 43 -14.92 0.98 8.90
N VAL A 44 -14.08 1.99 9.12
CA VAL A 44 -14.23 2.94 10.22
C VAL A 44 -15.50 3.78 10.08
N VAL A 45 -15.75 4.28 8.87
CA VAL A 45 -16.97 5.08 8.58
C VAL A 45 -18.23 4.25 8.83
N LYS A 46 -18.26 2.99 8.38
CA LYS A 46 -19.36 2.06 8.64
C LYS A 46 -19.55 1.81 10.15
N LYS A 47 -18.47 1.50 10.86
CA LYS A 47 -18.50 1.25 12.30
C LYS A 47 -19.02 2.46 13.11
N LEU A 48 -18.71 3.69 12.68
CA LEU A 48 -19.26 4.90 13.28
C LEU A 48 -20.74 5.08 12.94
N ALA A 49 -21.16 4.81 11.71
CA ALA A 49 -22.56 4.88 11.31
C ALA A 49 -23.42 3.90 12.09
N ASP A 50 -22.96 2.67 12.31
CA ASP A 50 -23.61 1.65 13.13
C ASP A 50 -23.75 2.09 14.61
N ARG A 51 -22.93 3.04 15.07
CA ARG A 51 -22.96 3.66 16.38
C ARG A 51 -23.68 5.01 16.43
N GLY A 52 -24.41 5.35 15.33
CA GLY A 52 -25.25 6.55 15.26
C GLY A 52 -24.53 7.83 14.80
N VAL A 53 -23.30 7.73 14.28
CA VAL A 53 -22.56 8.88 13.70
C VAL A 53 -22.41 8.64 12.19
N ALA A 54 -23.41 9.08 11.42
CA ALA A 54 -23.44 8.91 9.97
C ALA A 54 -22.70 10.04 9.25
N ALA A 55 -22.16 9.73 8.06
CA ALA A 55 -21.59 10.73 7.17
C ALA A 55 -22.67 11.28 6.22
N VAL A 56 -22.80 12.60 6.15
CA VAL A 56 -23.67 13.31 5.19
C VAL A 56 -22.81 13.95 4.09
N LYS A 57 -23.36 14.14 2.91
CA LYS A 57 -22.62 14.64 1.76
C LYS A 57 -22.56 16.17 1.68
N SER A 58 -23.61 16.83 2.12
CA SER A 58 -23.72 18.29 2.05
C SER A 58 -24.29 18.89 3.34
N VAL A 59 -24.07 20.19 3.50
CA VAL A 59 -24.66 20.98 4.61
C VAL A 59 -26.20 20.97 4.55
N ASP A 60 -26.80 20.84 3.36
CA ASP A 60 -28.26 20.85 3.19
C ASP A 60 -28.95 19.68 3.87
N GLU A 61 -28.27 18.55 4.00
CA GLU A 61 -28.78 17.36 4.69
C GLU A 61 -28.80 17.52 6.23
N ILE A 62 -28.20 18.59 6.76
CA ILE A 62 -28.07 18.85 8.18
C ILE A 62 -29.24 19.75 8.62
N THR A 63 -29.98 19.33 9.65
CA THR A 63 -31.08 20.11 10.22
C THR A 63 -30.69 20.72 11.56
N ASN A 64 -30.57 19.90 12.61
CA ASN A 64 -30.25 20.33 13.98
C ASN A 64 -29.30 19.36 14.72
N GLU A 65 -28.59 18.54 13.98
CA GLU A 65 -27.62 17.59 14.52
C GLU A 65 -26.34 18.32 14.99
N ALA A 66 -25.61 17.70 15.90
CA ALA A 66 -24.22 18.05 16.11
C ALA A 66 -23.38 17.61 14.89
N VAL A 67 -22.47 18.44 14.44
CA VAL A 67 -21.68 18.21 13.24
C VAL A 67 -20.21 18.06 13.58
N ILE A 68 -19.63 16.92 13.22
CA ILE A 68 -18.20 16.73 13.30
C ILE A 68 -17.57 17.21 12.00
N ILE A 69 -16.68 18.19 12.09
CA ILE A 69 -15.82 18.60 10.98
C ILE A 69 -14.73 17.55 10.82
N ARG A 70 -14.65 16.92 9.66
CA ARG A 70 -13.69 15.84 9.35
C ARG A 70 -12.23 16.27 9.49
N SER A 71 -11.31 15.30 9.56
CA SER A 71 -9.86 15.54 9.71
C SER A 71 -9.24 16.42 8.62
N HIS A 72 -9.83 16.47 7.42
CA HIS A 72 -9.39 17.27 6.27
C HIS A 72 -9.77 18.75 6.38
N GLY A 73 -10.58 19.11 7.37
CA GLY A 73 -11.13 20.46 7.50
C GLY A 73 -12.22 20.79 6.48
N ILE A 74 -12.75 21.99 6.61
CA ILE A 74 -13.72 22.61 5.70
C ILE A 74 -13.29 24.03 5.39
N GLY A 75 -13.79 24.59 4.29
CA GLY A 75 -13.57 25.97 3.91
C GLY A 75 -14.46 26.96 4.68
N PRO A 76 -14.20 28.27 4.58
CA PRO A 76 -14.94 29.31 5.28
C PRO A 76 -16.42 29.40 4.90
N SER A 77 -16.81 29.15 3.65
CA SER A 77 -18.22 29.14 3.24
C SER A 77 -19.01 28.08 3.99
N CYS A 78 -18.53 26.84 3.93
CA CYS A 78 -19.15 25.72 4.62
C CYS A 78 -19.21 25.94 6.14
N TYR A 79 -18.16 26.52 6.72
CA TYR A 79 -18.14 26.87 8.16
C TYR A 79 -19.22 27.89 8.51
N ASN A 80 -19.44 28.91 7.70
CA ASN A 80 -20.47 29.92 7.87
C ASN A 80 -21.88 29.33 7.74
N ASP A 81 -22.09 28.46 6.72
CA ASP A 81 -23.38 27.79 6.52
C ASP A 81 -23.79 26.94 7.74
N LEU A 82 -22.84 26.18 8.30
CA LEU A 82 -23.06 25.40 9.51
C LEU A 82 -23.39 26.28 10.73
N LYS A 83 -22.74 27.45 10.86
CA LYS A 83 -23.08 28.43 11.90
C LYS A 83 -24.49 29.00 11.74
N CYS A 84 -24.91 29.31 10.53
CA CYS A 84 -26.26 29.78 10.25
C CYS A 84 -27.34 28.76 10.62
N LYS A 85 -27.03 27.47 10.57
CA LYS A 85 -27.92 26.40 11.02
C LYS A 85 -27.95 26.19 12.54
N ASN A 86 -27.22 26.98 13.32
CA ASN A 86 -27.08 26.83 14.77
C ASN A 86 -26.60 25.43 15.22
N SER A 87 -25.93 24.69 14.37
CA SER A 87 -25.41 23.39 14.68
C SER A 87 -24.27 23.44 15.69
N VAL A 88 -24.23 22.49 16.60
CA VAL A 88 -23.08 22.33 17.51
C VAL A 88 -21.91 21.76 16.71
N LEU A 89 -20.82 22.50 16.56
CA LEU A 89 -19.67 22.09 15.78
C LEU A 89 -18.63 21.39 16.69
N LEU A 90 -18.27 20.18 16.30
CA LEU A 90 -17.19 19.40 16.90
C LEU A 90 -16.04 19.36 15.88
N ASP A 91 -15.04 20.20 16.08
CA ASP A 91 -13.97 20.37 15.11
C ASP A 91 -12.87 19.32 15.28
N ALA A 92 -12.92 18.28 14.42
CA ALA A 92 -11.93 17.21 14.34
C ALA A 92 -10.88 17.45 13.25
N THR A 93 -10.76 18.66 12.72
CA THR A 93 -9.73 19.01 11.75
C THR A 93 -8.33 18.72 12.32
N CYS A 94 -7.52 18.01 11.55
CA CYS A 94 -6.14 17.72 11.92
C CYS A 94 -5.36 19.01 12.19
N PRO A 95 -4.57 19.11 13.28
CA PRO A 95 -3.79 20.31 13.60
C PRO A 95 -2.85 20.76 12.49
N PHE A 96 -2.29 19.83 11.71
CA PHE A 96 -1.44 20.16 10.57
C PHE A 96 -2.24 20.81 9.43
N VAL A 97 -3.47 20.35 9.18
CA VAL A 97 -4.38 20.99 8.21
C VAL A 97 -4.80 22.37 8.69
N LYS A 98 -5.14 22.54 9.98
CA LYS A 98 -5.44 23.86 10.55
C LYS A 98 -4.28 24.83 10.41
N ARG A 99 -3.05 24.34 10.57
CA ARG A 99 -1.84 25.15 10.34
C ARG A 99 -1.77 25.61 8.89
N ASN A 100 -2.03 24.74 7.91
CA ASN A 100 -2.04 25.09 6.49
C ASN A 100 -3.13 26.13 6.18
N GLN A 101 -4.34 25.91 6.67
CA GLN A 101 -5.45 26.87 6.54
C GLN A 101 -5.09 28.25 7.09
N LYS A 102 -4.42 28.29 8.27
CA LYS A 102 -3.95 29.54 8.85
C LYS A 102 -2.89 30.23 8.00
N ILE A 103 -1.87 29.48 7.56
CA ILE A 103 -0.80 30.02 6.70
C ILE A 103 -1.38 30.66 5.44
N VAL A 104 -2.23 29.95 4.70
CA VAL A 104 -2.80 30.47 3.45
C VAL A 104 -3.72 31.68 3.70
N LYS A 105 -4.47 31.66 4.80
CA LYS A 105 -5.33 32.80 5.21
C LYS A 105 -4.51 34.05 5.52
N ASP A 106 -3.42 33.91 6.27
CA ASP A 106 -2.55 35.01 6.64
C ASP A 106 -1.86 35.58 5.38
N LEU A 107 -1.33 34.72 4.49
CA LEU A 107 -0.73 35.12 3.20
C LEU A 107 -1.73 35.82 2.27
N ALA A 108 -2.96 35.32 2.20
CA ALA A 108 -4.01 35.97 1.40
C ALA A 108 -4.37 37.36 1.92
N ALA A 109 -4.42 37.54 3.24
CA ALA A 109 -4.66 38.84 3.87
C ALA A 109 -3.53 39.83 3.58
N GLU A 110 -2.29 39.34 3.36
CA GLU A 110 -1.13 40.14 2.97
C GLU A 110 -1.04 40.38 1.44
N GLY A 111 -1.97 39.85 0.65
CA GLY A 111 -1.97 39.94 -0.82
C GLY A 111 -0.83 39.17 -1.51
N LYS A 112 -0.31 38.13 -0.87
CA LYS A 112 0.79 37.30 -1.38
C LYS A 112 0.31 36.33 -2.46
N THR A 113 1.19 36.00 -3.41
CA THR A 113 0.94 34.97 -4.42
C THR A 113 1.10 33.61 -3.79
N ILE A 114 0.03 32.79 -3.77
CA ILE A 114 -0.02 31.48 -3.13
C ILE A 114 -0.08 30.39 -4.21
N VAL A 115 0.87 29.46 -4.16
CA VAL A 115 0.87 28.23 -4.95
C VAL A 115 0.69 27.04 -4.02
N LEU A 116 -0.39 26.30 -4.22
CA LEU A 116 -0.70 25.10 -3.45
C LEU A 116 -0.18 23.87 -4.20
N ILE A 117 0.63 23.04 -3.57
CA ILE A 117 1.04 21.74 -4.13
C ILE A 117 0.20 20.64 -3.50
N GLY A 118 -0.56 19.90 -4.33
CA GLY A 118 -1.43 18.83 -3.84
C GLY A 118 -2.42 18.33 -4.88
N GLU A 119 -3.19 17.31 -4.51
CA GLU A 119 -4.22 16.72 -5.36
C GLU A 119 -5.43 17.66 -5.46
N LYS A 120 -5.76 18.14 -6.66
CA LYS A 120 -6.79 19.17 -6.91
C LYS A 120 -8.17 18.82 -6.33
N LYS A 121 -8.54 17.55 -6.33
CA LYS A 121 -9.84 17.06 -5.86
C LYS A 121 -9.82 16.57 -4.40
N HIS A 122 -8.65 16.58 -3.76
CA HIS A 122 -8.55 16.10 -2.38
C HIS A 122 -9.26 17.05 -1.41
N PRO A 123 -10.05 16.53 -0.44
CA PRO A 123 -10.80 17.37 0.50
C PRO A 123 -9.98 18.39 1.29
N GLU A 124 -8.74 18.04 1.67
CA GLU A 124 -7.82 18.95 2.33
C GLU A 124 -7.49 20.14 1.41
N MET A 125 -7.15 19.86 0.15
CA MET A 125 -6.75 20.89 -0.79
C MET A 125 -7.90 21.84 -1.14
N LEU A 126 -9.10 21.30 -1.32
CA LEU A 126 -10.31 22.12 -1.53
C LEU A 126 -10.56 23.05 -0.33
N SER A 127 -10.42 22.51 0.89
CA SER A 127 -10.57 23.30 2.12
C SER A 127 -9.49 24.39 2.23
N VAL A 128 -8.20 24.04 2.04
CA VAL A 128 -7.07 24.97 2.13
C VAL A 128 -7.17 26.05 1.06
N ALA A 129 -7.55 25.69 -0.17
CA ALA A 129 -7.69 26.61 -1.28
C ALA A 129 -8.75 27.70 -0.99
N GLU A 130 -9.88 27.32 -0.40
CA GLU A 130 -10.92 28.28 -0.05
C GLU A 130 -10.47 29.27 1.05
N TRP A 131 -9.61 28.84 1.99
CA TRP A 131 -8.98 29.75 2.97
C TRP A 131 -7.94 30.68 2.36
N ALA A 132 -7.38 30.32 1.18
CA ALA A 132 -6.44 31.15 0.43
C ALA A 132 -7.12 32.26 -0.41
N GLY A 133 -8.46 32.37 -0.42
CA GLY A 133 -9.20 33.41 -1.11
C GLY A 133 -9.55 33.06 -2.56
N GLU A 134 -9.68 34.09 -3.42
CA GLU A 134 -10.28 33.91 -4.75
C GLU A 134 -9.37 33.25 -5.81
N HIS A 135 -8.05 33.26 -5.64
CA HIS A 135 -7.12 32.89 -6.72
C HIS A 135 -5.96 31.96 -6.33
N PRO A 136 -6.13 30.96 -5.48
CA PRO A 136 -5.05 29.99 -5.25
C PRO A 136 -4.89 29.09 -6.47
N VAL A 137 -3.64 28.90 -6.93
CA VAL A 137 -3.34 27.93 -7.97
C VAL A 137 -2.94 26.61 -7.32
N ILE A 138 -3.63 25.51 -7.68
CA ILE A 138 -3.26 24.18 -7.23
C ILE A 138 -2.44 23.49 -8.32
N VAL A 139 -1.23 23.11 -7.97
CA VAL A 139 -0.27 22.36 -8.79
C VAL A 139 -0.23 20.92 -8.29
N GLU A 140 -0.65 19.99 -9.14
CA GLU A 140 -0.62 18.55 -8.86
C GLU A 140 0.44 17.84 -9.69
N THR A 141 0.71 18.35 -10.91
CA THR A 141 1.59 17.73 -11.89
C THR A 141 2.55 18.73 -12.51
N MET A 142 3.59 18.25 -13.21
CA MET A 142 4.51 19.10 -13.98
C MET A 142 3.78 19.94 -15.04
N LYS A 143 2.72 19.40 -15.66
CA LYS A 143 1.90 20.17 -16.63
C LYS A 143 1.24 21.39 -15.99
N ASP A 144 0.90 21.32 -14.71
CA ASP A 144 0.31 22.48 -14.03
C ASP A 144 1.36 23.58 -13.81
N VAL A 145 2.63 23.19 -13.59
CA VAL A 145 3.74 24.16 -13.50
C VAL A 145 3.93 24.92 -14.82
N ASP A 146 3.80 24.24 -15.96
CA ASP A 146 3.93 24.87 -17.28
C ASP A 146 2.92 25.98 -17.48
N LEU A 147 1.74 25.87 -16.89
CA LEU A 147 0.63 26.84 -16.96
C LEU A 147 0.80 28.05 -16.02
N LEU A 148 1.75 27.99 -15.08
CA LEU A 148 1.98 29.12 -14.16
C LEU A 148 2.55 30.32 -14.90
N PRO A 149 2.02 31.55 -14.64
CA PRO A 149 2.64 32.76 -15.13
C PRO A 149 3.97 33.04 -14.40
N PRO A 150 4.84 33.89 -14.94
CA PRO A 150 5.98 34.40 -14.18
C PRO A 150 5.50 35.18 -12.95
N MET A 151 6.15 34.94 -11.81
CA MET A 151 5.81 35.52 -10.51
C MET A 151 7.00 36.27 -9.92
N LYS A 152 6.78 37.43 -9.30
CA LYS A 152 7.83 38.13 -8.53
C LYS A 152 8.16 37.38 -7.24
N GLU A 153 7.13 37.00 -6.52
CA GLU A 153 7.26 36.26 -5.28
C GLU A 153 6.18 35.15 -5.26
N ALA A 154 6.52 33.97 -4.83
CA ALA A 154 5.55 32.89 -4.66
C ALA A 154 5.75 32.18 -3.31
N HIS A 155 4.65 31.97 -2.60
CA HIS A 155 4.59 31.17 -1.36
C HIS A 155 4.02 29.80 -1.66
N ILE A 156 4.79 28.75 -1.41
CA ILE A 156 4.36 27.37 -1.60
C ILE A 156 3.84 26.79 -0.29
N VAL A 157 2.61 26.26 -0.33
CA VAL A 157 2.01 25.47 0.74
C VAL A 157 1.65 24.10 0.18
N ILE A 158 2.04 23.03 0.87
CA ILE A 158 1.96 21.66 0.37
C ILE A 158 0.92 20.89 1.16
N GLN A 159 0.12 20.05 0.48
CA GLN A 159 -0.80 19.09 1.11
C GLN A 159 -0.07 18.22 2.14
N THR A 160 -0.67 18.03 3.31
CA THR A 160 0.00 17.33 4.43
C THR A 160 0.41 15.89 4.11
N THR A 161 -0.28 15.24 3.18
CA THR A 161 -0.07 13.84 2.79
C THR A 161 0.58 13.68 1.40
N PHE A 162 1.06 14.77 0.80
CA PHE A 162 1.63 14.73 -0.56
C PHE A 162 2.96 13.95 -0.63
N PHE A 163 3.29 13.45 -1.81
CA PHE A 163 4.51 12.67 -2.03
C PHE A 163 5.73 13.59 -2.05
N LEU A 164 6.66 13.37 -1.11
CA LEU A 164 7.80 14.27 -0.88
C LEU A 164 8.66 14.45 -2.12
N ALA A 165 9.04 13.36 -2.79
CA ALA A 165 9.92 13.43 -3.97
C ALA A 165 9.26 14.17 -5.16
N LEU A 166 7.92 14.04 -5.32
CA LEU A 166 7.21 14.81 -6.33
C LEU A 166 7.09 16.29 -5.94
N ALA A 167 6.85 16.58 -4.65
CA ALA A 167 6.82 17.93 -4.15
C ALA A 167 8.14 18.66 -4.41
N GLU A 168 9.28 18.03 -4.14
CA GLU A 168 10.61 18.58 -4.40
C GLU A 168 10.83 18.91 -5.88
N ARG A 169 10.46 18.01 -6.77
CA ARG A 169 10.52 18.22 -8.23
C ARG A 169 9.62 19.38 -8.70
N LEU A 170 8.40 19.47 -8.15
CA LEU A 170 7.48 20.56 -8.47
C LEU A 170 8.02 21.90 -7.94
N ILE A 171 8.57 21.94 -6.72
CA ILE A 171 9.18 23.13 -6.14
C ILE A 171 10.35 23.61 -7.00
N GLU A 172 11.23 22.70 -7.42
CA GLU A 172 12.34 23.03 -8.32
C GLU A 172 11.83 23.65 -9.63
N ALA A 173 10.83 23.02 -10.27
CA ALA A 173 10.25 23.56 -11.50
C ALA A 173 9.56 24.92 -11.29
N ILE A 174 8.86 25.13 -10.18
CA ILE A 174 8.22 26.41 -9.84
C ILE A 174 9.29 27.49 -9.57
N SER A 175 10.46 27.14 -9.05
CA SER A 175 11.55 28.10 -8.81
C SER A 175 12.03 28.79 -10.07
N HIS A 176 11.88 28.17 -11.24
CA HIS A 176 12.18 28.78 -12.54
C HIS A 176 11.09 29.75 -13.05
N LYS A 177 9.94 29.80 -12.36
CA LYS A 177 8.81 30.68 -12.67
C LYS A 177 8.68 31.86 -11.71
N ALA A 178 9.43 31.88 -10.61
CA ALA A 178 9.36 32.93 -9.58
C ALA A 178 10.76 33.55 -9.34
N GLU A 179 10.82 34.88 -9.20
CA GLU A 179 12.06 35.59 -8.84
C GLU A 179 12.46 35.31 -7.37
N SER A 180 11.46 35.14 -6.52
CA SER A 180 11.61 34.74 -5.10
C SER A 180 10.62 33.65 -4.74
N LEU A 181 11.10 32.62 -4.05
CA LEU A 181 10.29 31.47 -3.67
C LEU A 181 10.41 31.18 -2.15
N ILE A 182 9.28 31.14 -1.48
CA ILE A 182 9.20 30.84 -0.05
C ILE A 182 8.41 29.55 0.14
N VAL A 183 9.09 28.49 0.59
CA VAL A 183 8.48 27.18 0.78
C VAL A 183 8.11 26.97 2.25
N HIS A 184 6.82 26.85 2.51
CA HIS A 184 6.31 26.47 3.83
C HIS A 184 6.35 24.94 3.95
N LYS A 185 7.18 24.42 4.87
CA LYS A 185 7.30 22.99 5.12
C LYS A 185 6.04 22.46 5.83
N THR A 186 5.06 22.05 5.04
CA THR A 186 3.72 21.68 5.52
C THR A 186 3.37 20.21 5.35
N ILE A 187 4.23 19.41 4.72
CA ILE A 187 4.11 17.94 4.73
C ILE A 187 4.20 17.45 6.18
N CYS A 188 3.27 16.57 6.57
CA CYS A 188 3.22 16.04 7.92
C CYS A 188 4.39 15.07 8.18
N ASN A 189 5.10 15.21 9.30
CA ASN A 189 6.17 14.30 9.69
C ASN A 189 5.69 12.84 9.74
N ALA A 190 4.46 12.61 10.22
CA ALA A 190 3.89 11.27 10.27
C ALA A 190 3.76 10.61 8.88
N THR A 191 3.51 11.39 7.82
CA THR A 191 3.51 10.91 6.43
C THR A 191 4.93 10.56 5.97
N ALA A 192 5.89 11.47 6.18
CA ALA A 192 7.28 11.27 5.78
C ALA A 192 7.92 10.07 6.52
N GLU A 193 7.63 9.91 7.80
CA GLU A 193 8.11 8.78 8.61
C GLU A 193 7.56 7.45 8.12
N ARG A 194 6.24 7.38 7.78
CA ARG A 194 5.63 6.16 7.23
C ARG A 194 6.22 5.78 5.87
N GLN A 195 6.39 6.75 4.98
CA GLN A 195 7.00 6.51 3.67
C GLN A 195 8.43 5.97 3.81
N ARG A 196 9.25 6.59 4.68
CA ARG A 196 10.62 6.10 4.95
C ARG A 196 10.63 4.70 5.57
N ALA A 197 9.79 4.45 6.56
CA ALA A 197 9.72 3.14 7.20
C ALA A 197 9.22 2.04 6.25
N ALA A 198 8.27 2.35 5.37
CA ALA A 198 7.79 1.44 4.33
C ALA A 198 8.87 1.15 3.28
N ALA A 199 9.60 2.19 2.80
CA ALA A 199 10.71 2.02 1.87
C ALA A 199 11.85 1.18 2.48
N GLU A 200 12.22 1.45 3.75
CA GLU A 200 13.26 0.68 4.46
C GLU A 200 12.88 -0.80 4.58
N LEU A 201 11.59 -1.07 4.89
CA LEU A 201 11.10 -2.44 4.99
C LEU A 201 11.06 -3.12 3.62
N ALA A 202 10.52 -2.45 2.59
CA ALA A 202 10.37 -3.00 1.25
C ALA A 202 11.69 -3.47 0.61
N LYS A 203 12.82 -2.80 0.91
CA LYS A 203 14.17 -3.23 0.47
C LYS A 203 14.62 -4.58 1.00
N ASN A 204 14.02 -5.06 2.07
CA ASN A 204 14.50 -6.23 2.82
C ASN A 204 13.50 -7.39 2.83
N VAL A 205 12.42 -7.29 2.05
CA VAL A 205 11.34 -8.30 1.98
C VAL A 205 11.00 -8.60 0.53
N ASP A 206 10.43 -9.77 0.30
CA ASP A 206 10.05 -10.24 -1.03
C ASP A 206 8.65 -9.71 -1.39
N VAL A 207 7.74 -9.71 -0.42
CA VAL A 207 6.35 -9.28 -0.58
C VAL A 207 6.01 -8.19 0.43
N MET A 208 5.29 -7.16 0.00
CA MET A 208 4.75 -6.11 0.87
C MET A 208 3.23 -6.12 0.86
N ILE A 209 2.63 -6.17 2.05
CA ILE A 209 1.19 -5.97 2.26
C ILE A 209 0.99 -4.55 2.80
N VAL A 210 0.28 -3.74 2.03
CA VAL A 210 -0.07 -2.36 2.38
C VAL A 210 -1.55 -2.31 2.74
N ILE A 211 -1.85 -2.06 4.01
CA ILE A 211 -3.22 -2.10 4.55
C ILE A 211 -3.82 -0.70 4.61
N GLY A 212 -5.01 -0.51 4.05
CA GLY A 212 -5.80 0.72 4.21
C GLY A 212 -6.70 1.04 3.04
N GLY A 213 -7.55 2.06 3.21
CA GLY A 213 -8.56 2.42 2.21
C GLY A 213 -7.96 2.79 0.86
N ARG A 214 -8.54 2.28 -0.23
CA ARG A 214 -8.13 2.59 -1.62
C ARG A 214 -8.32 4.06 -1.97
N ASN A 215 -9.22 4.75 -1.26
CA ASN A 215 -9.48 6.18 -1.38
C ASN A 215 -8.58 7.05 -0.48
N SER A 216 -7.60 6.46 0.21
CA SER A 216 -6.64 7.17 1.06
C SER A 216 -5.38 7.52 0.26
N ALA A 217 -5.15 8.80 0.01
CA ALA A 217 -3.94 9.30 -0.64
C ALA A 217 -2.65 8.80 0.06
N ASN A 218 -2.63 8.81 1.40
CA ASN A 218 -1.48 8.30 2.15
C ASN A 218 -1.24 6.81 1.92
N THR A 219 -2.29 5.98 1.86
CA THR A 219 -2.14 4.53 1.62
C THR A 219 -1.66 4.26 0.19
N GLY A 220 -2.25 4.94 -0.81
CA GLY A 220 -1.80 4.83 -2.20
C GLY A 220 -0.32 5.17 -2.37
N ARG A 221 0.16 6.22 -1.66
CA ARG A 221 1.59 6.58 -1.67
C ARG A 221 2.50 5.53 -1.04
N LEU A 222 2.05 4.81 0.00
CA LEU A 222 2.82 3.70 0.57
C LEU A 222 2.96 2.55 -0.43
N VAL A 223 1.92 2.26 -1.21
CA VAL A 223 1.98 1.25 -2.29
C VAL A 223 3.05 1.65 -3.33
N GLU A 224 3.00 2.88 -3.84
CA GLU A 224 3.96 3.39 -4.82
C GLU A 224 5.41 3.33 -4.29
N VAL A 225 5.61 3.71 -3.02
CA VAL A 225 6.93 3.66 -2.37
C VAL A 225 7.44 2.23 -2.27
N CYS A 226 6.61 1.26 -1.85
CA CYS A 226 7.02 -0.13 -1.75
C CYS A 226 7.36 -0.73 -3.13
N GLN A 227 6.55 -0.44 -4.15
CA GLN A 227 6.80 -0.88 -5.53
C GLN A 227 8.09 -0.29 -6.11
N ALA A 228 8.38 0.97 -5.82
CA ALA A 228 9.60 1.64 -6.27
C ALA A 228 10.88 1.02 -5.69
N GLU A 229 10.80 0.38 -4.53
CA GLU A 229 11.91 -0.35 -3.90
C GLU A 229 12.03 -1.81 -4.39
N GLY A 230 11.16 -2.26 -5.29
CA GLY A 230 11.23 -3.55 -5.97
C GLY A 230 10.48 -4.70 -5.30
N ALA A 231 9.81 -4.49 -4.15
CA ALA A 231 9.01 -5.53 -3.50
C ALA A 231 7.70 -5.79 -4.26
N VAL A 232 7.29 -7.05 -4.38
CA VAL A 232 5.94 -7.42 -4.85
C VAL A 232 4.94 -6.85 -3.84
N THR A 233 4.08 -5.93 -4.27
CA THR A 233 3.27 -5.14 -3.35
C THR A 233 1.78 -5.35 -3.60
N HIS A 234 1.06 -5.80 -2.57
CA HIS A 234 -0.39 -5.95 -2.57
C HIS A 234 -1.04 -4.92 -1.65
N HIS A 235 -2.08 -4.25 -2.18
CA HIS A 235 -2.87 -3.27 -1.44
C HIS A 235 -4.21 -3.89 -1.05
N ILE A 236 -4.48 -3.97 0.25
CA ILE A 236 -5.72 -4.53 0.80
C ILE A 236 -6.41 -3.55 1.73
N GLU A 237 -7.73 -3.62 1.82
CA GLU A 237 -8.54 -2.89 2.80
C GLU A 237 -8.87 -3.73 4.03
N THR A 238 -9.05 -5.05 3.84
CA THR A 238 -9.40 -6.02 4.90
C THR A 238 -8.59 -7.30 4.76
N ALA A 239 -8.59 -8.13 5.79
CA ALA A 239 -7.93 -9.44 5.78
C ALA A 239 -8.56 -10.43 4.78
N GLU A 240 -9.85 -10.25 4.44
CA GLU A 240 -10.55 -11.09 3.46
C GLU A 240 -9.97 -10.97 2.03
N GLU A 241 -9.21 -9.93 1.76
CA GLU A 241 -8.55 -9.73 0.46
C GLU A 241 -7.20 -10.45 0.35
N LEU A 242 -6.70 -11.08 1.42
CA LEU A 242 -5.47 -11.86 1.37
C LEU A 242 -5.68 -13.12 0.52
N ASP A 243 -4.72 -13.40 -0.37
CA ASP A 243 -4.69 -14.63 -1.17
C ASP A 243 -3.42 -15.43 -0.83
N LEU A 244 -3.59 -16.70 -0.40
CA LEU A 244 -2.48 -17.60 -0.06
C LEU A 244 -1.46 -17.75 -1.21
N LYS A 245 -1.92 -17.61 -2.46
CA LYS A 245 -1.08 -17.69 -3.67
C LYS A 245 -0.05 -16.57 -3.80
N TRP A 246 -0.17 -15.51 -3.00
CA TRP A 246 0.81 -14.43 -2.99
C TRP A 246 2.09 -14.79 -2.22
N PHE A 247 2.08 -15.89 -1.48
CA PHE A 247 3.11 -16.21 -0.51
C PHE A 247 3.70 -17.60 -0.74
N HIS A 248 4.98 -17.71 -0.44
CA HIS A 248 5.69 -18.99 -0.29
C HIS A 248 6.19 -19.12 1.16
N SER A 249 6.39 -20.34 1.63
CA SER A 249 6.81 -20.62 2.99
C SER A 249 8.14 -19.97 3.39
N HIS A 250 9.02 -19.71 2.43
CA HIS A 250 10.35 -19.09 2.64
C HIS A 250 10.35 -17.57 2.48
N ASP A 251 9.24 -16.95 2.06
CA ASP A 251 9.17 -15.50 1.82
C ASP A 251 9.36 -14.68 3.09
N LYS A 252 10.00 -13.53 2.92
CA LYS A 252 9.97 -12.43 3.88
C LYS A 252 8.84 -11.50 3.49
N VAL A 253 7.83 -11.39 4.34
CA VAL A 253 6.65 -10.57 4.07
C VAL A 253 6.65 -9.36 4.99
N GLY A 254 6.63 -8.17 4.39
CA GLY A 254 6.53 -6.90 5.10
C GLY A 254 5.08 -6.43 5.19
N ILE A 255 4.69 -5.92 6.35
CA ILE A 255 3.38 -5.32 6.57
C ILE A 255 3.54 -3.86 6.91
N THR A 256 2.80 -3.00 6.20
CA THR A 256 2.65 -1.58 6.54
C THR A 256 1.19 -1.16 6.41
N ALA A 257 0.83 -0.03 7.02
CA ALA A 257 -0.55 0.44 7.01
C ALA A 257 -0.64 1.96 6.91
N GLY A 258 -1.69 2.42 6.21
CA GLY A 258 -1.99 3.82 6.04
C GLY A 258 -2.32 4.54 7.34
N ALA A 259 -2.18 5.88 7.35
CA ALA A 259 -2.44 6.76 8.50
C ALA A 259 -3.91 6.74 8.97
N SER A 260 -4.82 6.23 8.17
CA SER A 260 -6.26 6.06 8.47
C SER A 260 -6.67 4.60 8.71
N THR A 261 -5.70 3.68 8.88
CA THR A 261 -5.95 2.26 9.15
C THR A 261 -5.94 2.02 10.66
N PRO A 262 -7.02 1.49 11.24
CA PRO A 262 -7.08 1.20 12.68
C PRO A 262 -6.29 -0.05 13.05
N ASP A 263 -5.86 -0.11 14.30
CA ASP A 263 -5.04 -1.21 14.83
C ASP A 263 -5.76 -2.57 14.70
N TRP A 264 -7.10 -2.61 14.91
CA TRP A 264 -7.87 -3.87 14.82
C TRP A 264 -7.88 -4.50 13.40
N ILE A 265 -7.81 -3.70 12.32
CA ILE A 265 -7.66 -4.24 10.95
C ILE A 265 -6.24 -4.79 10.76
N ILE A 266 -5.23 -4.09 11.29
CA ILE A 266 -3.84 -4.53 11.20
C ILE A 266 -3.64 -5.85 11.95
N GLU A 267 -4.20 -5.96 13.15
CA GLU A 267 -4.13 -7.16 13.98
C GLU A 267 -4.83 -8.34 13.31
N GLU A 268 -6.00 -8.12 12.71
CA GLU A 268 -6.73 -9.13 11.95
C GLU A 268 -5.93 -9.65 10.74
N VAL A 269 -5.33 -8.75 9.95
CA VAL A 269 -4.47 -9.13 8.82
C VAL A 269 -3.27 -9.97 9.31
N VAL A 270 -2.62 -9.53 10.37
CA VAL A 270 -1.48 -10.28 10.94
C VAL A 270 -1.90 -11.67 11.40
N PHE A 271 -3.03 -11.77 12.10
CA PHE A 271 -3.56 -13.04 12.60
C PHE A 271 -3.84 -14.02 11.44
N ILE A 272 -4.54 -13.56 10.40
CA ILE A 272 -4.82 -14.41 9.22
C ILE A 272 -3.53 -14.81 8.50
N MET A 273 -2.53 -13.93 8.43
CA MET A 273 -1.23 -14.27 7.82
C MET A 273 -0.44 -15.27 8.65
N GLU A 274 -0.57 -15.27 9.98
CA GLU A 274 0.01 -16.31 10.85
C GLU A 274 -0.64 -17.68 10.59
N ASP A 275 -1.98 -17.74 10.47
CA ASP A 275 -2.71 -18.96 10.07
C ASP A 275 -2.28 -19.45 8.66
N MET A 276 -2.16 -18.53 7.68
CA MET A 276 -1.68 -18.85 6.34
C MET A 276 -0.25 -19.43 6.36
N ASN A 277 0.62 -18.93 7.24
CA ASN A 277 1.96 -19.47 7.39
C ASN A 277 1.95 -20.91 7.90
N GLU A 278 1.09 -21.23 8.87
CA GLU A 278 0.93 -22.61 9.35
C GLU A 278 0.42 -23.53 8.24
N MET A 279 -0.51 -23.05 7.39
CA MET A 279 -1.00 -23.83 6.24
C MET A 279 0.13 -24.10 5.22
N LEU A 280 0.94 -23.09 4.87
CA LEU A 280 2.08 -23.25 3.97
C LEU A 280 3.13 -24.23 4.52
N GLU A 281 3.42 -24.17 5.82
CA GLU A 281 4.34 -25.12 6.47
C GLU A 281 3.77 -26.54 6.50
N GLN A 282 2.45 -26.71 6.67
CA GLN A 282 1.79 -28.01 6.61
C GLN A 282 1.77 -28.58 5.19
N GLU A 283 1.53 -27.76 4.17
CA GLU A 283 1.62 -28.17 2.77
C GLU A 283 3.03 -28.66 2.42
N GLU A 284 4.08 -27.98 2.89
CA GLU A 284 5.46 -28.43 2.71
C GLU A 284 5.77 -29.73 3.44
N MET A 285 5.28 -29.89 4.67
CA MET A 285 5.46 -31.15 5.42
C MET A 285 4.68 -32.31 4.82
N ASN A 286 3.54 -32.04 4.16
CA ASN A 286 2.75 -33.07 3.47
C ASN A 286 3.31 -33.46 2.11
N LEU A 287 4.22 -32.67 1.52
CA LEU A 287 5.06 -33.11 0.41
C LEU A 287 6.07 -34.15 0.95
N ASP A 288 5.64 -35.41 1.03
CA ASP A 288 6.51 -36.55 1.37
C ASP A 288 7.50 -36.83 0.23
N VAL A 289 8.38 -35.83 0.02
CA VAL A 289 9.40 -35.84 -1.02
C VAL A 289 10.63 -36.59 -0.48
N HIS A 290 10.82 -37.80 -0.92
CA HIS A 290 11.98 -38.62 -0.61
C HIS A 290 12.71 -39.03 -1.89
N LYS A 291 13.89 -39.61 -1.76
CA LYS A 291 14.60 -40.18 -2.91
C LYS A 291 13.73 -41.24 -3.61
N GLY A 292 13.45 -41.00 -4.88
CA GLY A 292 12.55 -41.83 -5.69
C GLY A 292 11.17 -41.23 -5.92
N SER A 293 10.77 -40.18 -5.20
CA SER A 293 9.50 -39.47 -5.43
C SER A 293 9.49 -38.83 -6.84
N VAL A 294 8.36 -39.02 -7.52
CA VAL A 294 8.10 -38.34 -8.80
C VAL A 294 7.23 -37.13 -8.53
N VAL A 295 7.68 -35.95 -8.98
CA VAL A 295 7.03 -34.67 -8.75
C VAL A 295 6.89 -33.90 -10.07
N ASP A 296 5.84 -33.09 -10.16
CA ASP A 296 5.70 -32.10 -11.24
C ASP A 296 6.31 -30.78 -10.76
N GLY A 297 7.27 -30.25 -11.51
CA GLY A 297 7.96 -29.02 -11.16
C GLY A 297 8.06 -28.03 -12.31
N THR A 298 8.15 -26.75 -12.01
CA THR A 298 8.26 -25.66 -12.97
C THR A 298 9.70 -25.15 -13.05
N VAL A 299 10.21 -24.93 -14.26
CA VAL A 299 11.52 -24.33 -14.51
C VAL A 299 11.49 -22.88 -14.07
N VAL A 300 12.28 -22.50 -13.07
CA VAL A 300 12.37 -21.14 -12.51
C VAL A 300 13.63 -20.41 -12.95
N ASP A 301 14.71 -21.14 -13.25
CA ASP A 301 15.93 -20.58 -13.81
C ASP A 301 16.62 -21.62 -14.71
N LEU A 302 17.46 -21.18 -15.66
CA LEU A 302 18.01 -22.00 -16.70
C LEU A 302 19.40 -21.57 -17.13
N SER A 303 20.36 -22.49 -17.10
CA SER A 303 21.69 -22.35 -17.71
C SER A 303 21.89 -23.36 -18.84
N ASP A 304 23.05 -23.36 -19.49
CA ASP A 304 23.34 -24.30 -20.58
C ASP A 304 23.45 -25.76 -20.06
N ASP A 305 23.91 -25.97 -18.86
CA ASP A 305 24.24 -27.26 -18.26
C ASP A 305 23.25 -27.75 -17.18
N LYS A 306 22.37 -26.87 -16.66
CA LYS A 306 21.41 -27.18 -15.59
C LYS A 306 20.19 -26.28 -15.61
N ALA A 307 19.07 -26.80 -15.11
CA ALA A 307 17.84 -26.08 -14.84
C ALA A 307 17.50 -26.14 -13.34
N TRP A 308 16.94 -25.06 -12.80
CA TRP A 308 16.37 -25.03 -11.46
C TRP A 308 14.88 -25.27 -11.55
N ILE A 309 14.41 -26.27 -10.79
CA ILE A 309 13.02 -26.75 -10.83
C ILE A 309 12.39 -26.48 -9.47
N SER A 310 11.33 -25.67 -9.47
CA SER A 310 10.46 -25.46 -8.30
C SER A 310 9.29 -26.43 -8.34
N PHE A 311 9.09 -27.18 -7.26
CA PHE A 311 7.97 -28.12 -7.08
C PHE A 311 7.28 -27.95 -5.72
N GLY A 312 7.35 -26.72 -5.16
CA GLY A 312 6.71 -26.39 -3.87
C GLY A 312 7.47 -26.87 -2.63
N TYR A 313 8.74 -27.27 -2.78
CA TYR A 313 9.61 -27.63 -1.65
C TYR A 313 10.50 -26.46 -1.21
N LYS A 314 11.11 -26.55 -0.01
CA LYS A 314 11.93 -25.50 0.64
C LYS A 314 13.07 -24.93 -0.22
N THR A 315 13.58 -25.73 -1.13
CA THR A 315 14.67 -25.38 -2.02
C THR A 315 14.36 -25.84 -3.44
N GLU A 316 14.82 -25.09 -4.41
CA GLU A 316 14.77 -25.50 -5.81
C GLU A 316 15.65 -26.71 -6.05
N ALA A 317 15.15 -27.63 -6.89
CA ALA A 317 15.93 -28.78 -7.30
C ALA A 317 16.73 -28.46 -8.56
N VAL A 318 17.91 -29.05 -8.67
CA VAL A 318 18.75 -28.93 -9.87
C VAL A 318 18.54 -30.14 -10.76
N LEU A 319 18.18 -29.86 -12.02
CA LEU A 319 18.14 -30.84 -13.11
C LEU A 319 19.39 -30.64 -13.97
N PRO A 320 20.41 -31.53 -13.86
CA PRO A 320 21.59 -31.48 -14.72
C PRO A 320 21.24 -31.90 -16.14
N ILE A 321 21.95 -31.39 -17.14
CA ILE A 321 21.71 -31.66 -18.56
C ILE A 321 21.72 -33.14 -18.90
N HIS A 322 22.64 -33.93 -18.31
CA HIS A 322 22.74 -35.38 -18.49
C HIS A 322 21.60 -36.19 -17.86
N GLU A 323 20.77 -35.57 -17.01
CA GLU A 323 19.56 -36.16 -16.41
C GLU A 323 18.27 -35.68 -17.12
N TYR A 324 18.38 -34.86 -18.16
CA TYR A 324 17.23 -34.34 -18.91
C TYR A 324 16.71 -35.34 -19.95
N SER A 325 17.56 -35.78 -20.90
CA SER A 325 17.17 -36.71 -21.96
C SER A 325 18.36 -37.53 -22.52
N TYR A 326 18.05 -38.60 -23.23
CA TYR A 326 19.04 -39.35 -24.00
C TYR A 326 18.58 -39.42 -25.48
N PRO A 327 19.40 -38.99 -26.46
CA PRO A 327 20.73 -38.38 -26.28
C PRO A 327 20.66 -37.02 -25.58
N GLU A 328 21.80 -36.64 -24.96
CA GLU A 328 21.97 -35.38 -24.23
C GLU A 328 21.90 -34.21 -25.23
N PRO A 329 21.12 -33.13 -24.95
CA PRO A 329 21.06 -31.95 -25.82
C PRO A 329 22.36 -31.13 -25.72
N ALA A 330 22.64 -30.28 -26.71
CA ALA A 330 23.82 -29.41 -26.69
C ALA A 330 23.73 -28.32 -25.58
N SER A 331 22.53 -27.82 -25.29
CA SER A 331 22.22 -26.89 -24.20
C SER A 331 20.78 -27.13 -23.73
N LEU A 332 20.53 -26.97 -22.43
CA LEU A 332 19.16 -26.98 -21.90
C LEU A 332 18.32 -25.80 -22.40
N LYS A 333 18.94 -24.66 -22.73
CA LYS A 333 18.25 -23.51 -23.31
C LYS A 333 17.67 -23.76 -24.71
N ASP A 334 18.14 -24.79 -25.41
CA ASP A 334 17.61 -25.16 -26.73
C ASP A 334 16.31 -25.98 -26.62
N VAL A 335 16.03 -26.55 -25.43
CA VAL A 335 14.97 -27.54 -25.23
C VAL A 335 14.00 -27.18 -24.11
N LEU A 336 14.32 -26.17 -23.29
CA LEU A 336 13.51 -25.70 -22.17
C LEU A 336 13.42 -24.17 -22.13
N GLN A 337 12.33 -23.67 -21.52
CA GLN A 337 12.14 -22.27 -21.20
C GLN A 337 11.72 -22.10 -19.73
N VAL A 338 12.01 -20.95 -19.14
CA VAL A 338 11.49 -20.59 -17.82
C VAL A 338 9.97 -20.54 -17.85
N GLY A 339 9.32 -21.27 -16.94
CA GLY A 339 7.88 -21.47 -16.91
C GLY A 339 7.41 -22.84 -17.42
N ASP A 340 8.28 -23.64 -18.04
CA ASP A 340 7.93 -24.99 -18.48
C ASP A 340 7.69 -25.91 -17.26
N THR A 341 6.68 -26.76 -17.34
CA THR A 341 6.39 -27.78 -16.34
C THR A 341 6.98 -29.12 -16.76
N LEU A 342 7.77 -29.71 -15.86
CA LEU A 342 8.44 -31.00 -16.07
C LEU A 342 8.07 -32.00 -14.99
N ARG A 343 7.84 -33.24 -15.38
CA ARG A 343 7.74 -34.37 -14.44
C ARG A 343 9.11 -34.97 -14.22
N VAL A 344 9.57 -34.95 -12.95
CA VAL A 344 10.93 -35.35 -12.59
C VAL A 344 10.95 -36.25 -11.37
N GLN A 345 11.98 -37.10 -11.25
CA GLN A 345 12.19 -37.96 -10.08
C GLN A 345 13.33 -37.40 -9.24
N VAL A 346 13.11 -37.32 -7.92
CA VAL A 346 14.14 -36.97 -6.95
C VAL A 346 15.20 -38.06 -6.86
N VAL A 347 16.47 -37.75 -7.14
CA VAL A 347 17.57 -38.69 -7.19
C VAL A 347 18.55 -38.60 -6.03
N SER A 348 18.61 -37.45 -5.32
CA SER A 348 19.42 -37.29 -4.11
C SER A 348 18.56 -37.35 -2.86
N GLY A 349 19.16 -37.81 -1.75
CA GLY A 349 18.48 -37.75 -0.44
C GLY A 349 18.35 -36.33 0.03
N ILE A 350 17.19 -35.95 0.58
CA ILE A 350 16.93 -34.63 1.17
C ILE A 350 17.57 -34.63 2.56
N LYS A 351 18.63 -33.83 2.74
CA LYS A 351 19.21 -33.43 4.03
C LYS A 351 19.10 -31.95 4.17
N GLU A 352 18.94 -31.44 5.39
CA GLU A 352 18.60 -30.05 5.71
C GLU A 352 19.46 -28.94 5.05
N ASP A 353 20.62 -29.24 4.48
CA ASP A 353 21.49 -28.25 3.81
C ASP A 353 22.04 -28.75 2.46
N SER A 354 21.40 -29.73 1.80
CA SER A 354 21.93 -30.31 0.55
C SER A 354 21.10 -29.93 -0.66
N THR A 355 21.77 -29.58 -1.76
CA THR A 355 21.12 -29.38 -3.07
C THR A 355 20.38 -30.64 -3.49
N ILE A 356 19.08 -30.49 -3.81
CA ILE A 356 18.25 -31.58 -4.33
C ILE A 356 18.54 -31.74 -5.81
N PHE A 357 18.81 -32.97 -6.25
CA PHE A 357 18.95 -33.28 -7.66
C PHE A 357 17.76 -34.07 -8.16
N VAL A 358 17.32 -33.76 -9.38
CA VAL A 358 16.19 -34.43 -10.05
C VAL A 358 16.60 -34.97 -11.40
N SER A 359 15.86 -35.97 -11.89
CA SER A 359 16.09 -36.60 -13.17
C SER A 359 14.78 -36.75 -13.94
N LYS A 360 14.76 -36.29 -15.17
CA LYS A 360 13.67 -36.54 -16.12
C LYS A 360 13.82 -37.89 -16.80
N ILE A 361 15.04 -38.32 -17.14
CA ILE A 361 15.32 -39.62 -17.77
C ILE A 361 14.74 -40.76 -16.98
N LYS A 362 14.79 -40.69 -15.65
CA LYS A 362 14.27 -41.79 -14.78
C LYS A 362 12.76 -41.91 -14.88
N VAL A 363 12.06 -40.77 -15.02
CA VAL A 363 10.60 -40.76 -15.22
C VAL A 363 10.24 -41.32 -16.60
N ASP A 364 10.95 -40.88 -17.65
CA ASP A 364 10.71 -41.36 -19.00
C ASP A 364 10.93 -42.88 -19.10
N ARG A 365 11.98 -43.44 -18.44
CA ARG A 365 12.23 -44.88 -18.38
C ARG A 365 11.17 -45.65 -17.61
N LEU A 366 10.56 -45.07 -16.57
CA LEU A 366 9.45 -45.70 -15.86
C LEU A 366 8.20 -45.79 -16.76
N ALA A 367 7.90 -44.73 -17.50
CA ALA A 367 6.80 -44.71 -18.47
C ALA A 367 7.00 -45.74 -19.60
N ASP A 368 8.23 -45.88 -20.13
CA ASP A 368 8.56 -46.86 -21.16
C ASP A 368 8.44 -48.31 -20.61
N TRP A 369 8.77 -48.54 -19.36
CA TRP A 369 8.64 -49.86 -18.68
C TRP A 369 7.18 -50.25 -18.49
N ASP A 370 6.31 -49.34 -18.08
CA ASP A 370 4.88 -49.56 -17.91
C ASP A 370 4.20 -49.91 -19.23
N VAL A 371 4.56 -49.21 -20.31
CA VAL A 371 4.08 -49.48 -21.68
C VAL A 371 4.59 -50.88 -22.17
N ALA A 372 5.82 -51.25 -21.80
CA ALA A 372 6.35 -52.56 -22.14
C ALA A 372 5.67 -53.70 -21.40
N GLN A 373 5.25 -53.51 -20.14
CA GLN A 373 4.49 -54.47 -19.38
C GLN A 373 3.03 -54.65 -19.84
N GLU A 374 2.39 -53.62 -20.35
CA GLU A 374 1.03 -53.69 -20.94
C GLU A 374 1.02 -54.39 -22.32
N ALA A 375 2.17 -54.49 -22.93
CA ALA A 375 2.31 -55.10 -24.28
C ALA A 375 2.64 -56.63 -24.21
N PHE A 376 2.86 -57.16 -23.04
CA PHE A 376 3.08 -58.59 -22.73
C PHE A 376 1.88 -59.19 -22.01
#